data_dfb8289f2e346577a1e44a513af63190
#
_entry.id   dfb8289f2e346577a1e44a513af63190
#
_cell.length_a   1.000
_cell.length_b   1.000
_cell.length_c   1.000
_cell.angle_alpha   90.00
_cell.angle_beta   90.00
_cell.angle_gamma   90.00
#
_symmetry.space_group_name_H-M   'P 1'
#
loop_
_entity.id
_entity.type
_entity.pdbx_description
1 polymer ?
#
loop_
_entity_poly.entity_id
_entity_poly.type
_entity_poly.pdbx_seq_one_letter_code
_entity_poly.pdbx_strand_id
1 'polypeptide(L)'
;AMSGFTVTNRMHNGINILEMRDPDTRDVFYTAFVDNHLVGSYTSGLVESAINSRNKPKIGLDQSFIETEKLVSGKGLVRVFINYARIPQFMSIYLGARNEYVDLFSNSMNFAGLYLNMDKDRMEVKGYTLKKDAVDPYITALLNSGKHKMKAHEILSGRTALYTNIGFDSPVTFVKELENALSVHDKLLYDSYQSSRKKIESLFGISLEENFLSWMSGEFAITQSEPGLLGHDPEVILAIRAKSIKDARKNMEFIEKKIKRRSPVKIKSVNYKDFEINYVEMKGFFRLFFGKLFDKFEKP
;
A
#
# COMPACT_ATOMS: atom_id res chain seq x y z
N ALA A 1 -9.18 -8.52 45.11
CA ALA A 1 -7.91 -8.66 45.83
C ALA A 1 -6.78 -8.67 44.81
N MET A 2 -5.99 -7.62 44.72
CA MET A 2 -4.70 -7.64 44.00
C MET A 2 -3.66 -8.30 44.96
N SER A 3 -3.84 -9.55 45.26
CA SER A 3 -2.94 -10.31 46.11
C SER A 3 -1.94 -11.05 45.25
N GLY A 4 -0.75 -10.55 45.18
CA GLY A 4 0.34 -11.36 44.67
C GLY A 4 1.49 -10.66 43.96
N PHE A 5 1.36 -9.42 43.50
CA PHE A 5 2.47 -8.75 42.80
C PHE A 5 3.61 -8.43 43.80
N THR A 6 4.84 -8.82 43.44
CA THR A 6 6.04 -8.33 44.17
C THR A 6 6.45 -6.98 43.56
N VAL A 7 6.55 -5.96 44.39
CA VAL A 7 6.93 -4.60 43.96
C VAL A 7 8.34 -4.31 44.42
N THR A 8 9.21 -3.97 43.51
CA THR A 8 10.59 -3.50 43.76
C THR A 8 10.82 -2.14 43.13
N ASN A 9 11.84 -1.45 43.62
CA ASN A 9 12.20 -0.11 43.16
C ASN A 9 13.62 -0.11 42.60
N ARG A 10 13.81 0.61 41.50
CA ARG A 10 15.12 0.80 40.90
C ARG A 10 15.30 2.26 40.46
N MET A 11 16.46 2.82 40.71
CA MET A 11 16.78 4.18 40.29
C MET A 11 17.42 4.17 38.88
N HIS A 12 16.97 5.07 38.00
CA HIS A 12 17.57 5.33 36.69
C HIS A 12 17.61 6.85 36.46
N ASN A 13 18.78 7.43 36.29
CA ASN A 13 18.99 8.86 36.08
C ASN A 13 18.17 9.77 37.01
N GLY A 14 18.16 9.43 38.32
CA GLY A 14 17.45 10.20 39.34
C GLY A 14 15.95 10.00 39.41
N ILE A 15 15.40 9.11 38.58
CA ILE A 15 13.97 8.77 38.57
C ILE A 15 13.79 7.33 39.09
N ASN A 16 12.80 7.14 39.94
CA ASN A 16 12.44 5.84 40.49
C ASN A 16 11.58 5.07 39.49
N ILE A 17 11.99 3.85 39.15
CA ILE A 17 11.22 2.90 38.39
C ILE A 17 10.62 1.87 39.31
N LEU A 18 9.31 1.73 39.32
CA LEU A 18 8.60 0.66 39.99
C LEU A 18 8.57 -0.56 39.09
N GLU A 19 9.00 -1.70 39.61
CA GLU A 19 8.96 -3.00 38.97
C GLU A 19 7.90 -3.86 39.62
N MET A 20 6.81 -4.15 38.94
CA MET A 20 5.70 -4.97 39.44
C MET A 20 5.79 -6.34 38.77
N ARG A 21 6.17 -7.36 39.54
CA ARG A 21 6.31 -8.75 39.07
C ARG A 21 5.07 -9.55 39.39
N ASP A 22 4.50 -10.15 38.37
CA ASP A 22 3.43 -11.15 38.48
C ASP A 22 4.06 -12.48 38.95
N PRO A 23 3.61 -13.08 40.06
CA PRO A 23 4.15 -14.34 40.55
C PRO A 23 3.79 -15.53 39.68
N ASP A 24 2.67 -15.48 39.00
CA ASP A 24 2.14 -16.59 38.20
C ASP A 24 2.77 -16.64 36.79
N THR A 25 2.78 -15.51 36.07
CA THR A 25 3.34 -15.41 34.73
C THR A 25 4.84 -15.08 34.72
N ARG A 26 5.38 -14.55 35.82
CA ARG A 26 6.72 -13.99 35.95
C ARG A 26 6.99 -12.74 35.14
N ASP A 27 5.98 -12.20 34.48
CA ASP A 27 6.09 -10.94 33.74
C ASP A 27 6.39 -9.79 34.69
N VAL A 28 7.15 -8.81 34.24
CA VAL A 28 7.46 -7.61 34.99
C VAL A 28 6.94 -6.39 34.25
N PHE A 29 6.07 -5.65 34.90
CA PHE A 29 5.61 -4.35 34.40
C PHE A 29 6.38 -3.24 35.08
N TYR A 30 7.01 -2.40 34.29
CA TYR A 30 7.84 -1.28 34.73
C TYR A 30 7.07 0.01 34.62
N THR A 31 7.07 0.84 35.66
CA THR A 31 6.44 2.16 35.60
C THR A 31 7.33 3.22 36.23
N ALA A 32 7.28 4.44 35.72
CA ALA A 32 7.96 5.60 36.26
C ALA A 32 7.13 6.88 36.04
N PHE A 33 7.26 7.84 36.97
CA PHE A 33 6.78 9.19 36.71
C PHE A 33 7.91 10.01 36.09
N VAL A 34 7.67 10.49 34.88
CA VAL A 34 8.58 11.33 34.11
C VAL A 34 7.89 12.69 33.93
N ASP A 35 8.32 13.69 34.67
CA ASP A 35 7.62 14.96 34.80
C ASP A 35 6.14 14.73 35.21
N ASN A 36 5.19 15.20 34.46
CA ASN A 36 3.74 15.01 34.74
C ASN A 36 3.13 13.78 34.02
N HIS A 37 3.96 12.84 33.57
CA HIS A 37 3.49 11.67 32.81
C HIS A 37 3.83 10.38 33.55
N LEU A 38 2.85 9.48 33.68
CA LEU A 38 3.09 8.10 34.02
C LEU A 38 3.47 7.31 32.77
N VAL A 39 4.69 6.76 32.80
CA VAL A 39 5.20 5.88 31.71
C VAL A 39 5.20 4.45 32.19
N GLY A 40 4.72 3.51 31.36
CA GLY A 40 4.71 2.09 31.73
C GLY A 40 5.00 1.19 30.52
N SER A 41 5.70 0.08 30.76
CA SER A 41 6.02 -0.93 29.75
C SER A 41 6.41 -2.26 30.39
N TYR A 42 6.18 -3.37 29.69
CA TYR A 42 6.76 -4.68 30.03
C TYR A 42 8.25 -4.78 29.64
N THR A 43 8.81 -3.78 28.98
CA THR A 43 10.24 -3.72 28.63
C THR A 43 10.91 -2.58 29.39
N SER A 44 11.79 -2.90 30.31
CA SER A 44 12.49 -1.89 31.17
C SER A 44 13.19 -0.82 30.32
N GLY A 45 13.89 -1.23 29.26
CA GLY A 45 14.62 -0.32 28.38
C GLY A 45 13.76 0.75 27.69
N LEU A 46 12.44 0.52 27.52
CA LEU A 46 11.54 1.53 27.00
C LEU A 46 11.22 2.61 28.03
N VAL A 47 11.04 2.23 29.29
CA VAL A 47 10.86 3.17 30.41
C VAL A 47 12.13 3.98 30.63
N GLU A 48 13.29 3.33 30.62
CA GLU A 48 14.60 4.00 30.69
C GLU A 48 14.83 4.97 29.54
N SER A 49 14.43 4.56 28.32
CA SER A 49 14.51 5.42 27.13
C SER A 49 13.62 6.66 27.26
N ALA A 50 12.43 6.51 27.83
CA ALA A 50 11.53 7.64 28.09
C ALA A 50 12.15 8.60 29.13
N ILE A 51 12.74 8.09 30.19
CA ILE A 51 13.46 8.88 31.20
C ILE A 51 14.63 9.64 30.56
N ASN A 52 15.41 8.95 29.71
CA ASN A 52 16.57 9.54 29.03
C ASN A 52 16.16 10.60 28.01
N SER A 53 14.95 10.50 27.45
CA SER A 53 14.42 11.46 26.48
C SER A 53 13.92 12.76 27.11
N ARG A 54 13.79 12.82 28.44
CA ARG A 54 13.30 13.98 29.17
C ARG A 54 14.01 15.29 28.80
N ASN A 55 15.34 15.26 28.72
CA ASN A 55 16.17 16.45 28.44
C ASN A 55 16.52 16.59 26.95
N LYS A 56 16.28 15.56 26.15
CA LYS A 56 16.55 15.52 24.68
C LYS A 56 15.48 14.69 23.97
N PRO A 57 14.26 15.17 23.88
CA PRO A 57 13.17 14.43 23.23
C PRO A 57 13.49 14.20 21.76
N LYS A 58 13.61 12.94 21.35
CA LYS A 58 14.02 12.58 19.98
C LYS A 58 12.91 12.84 18.97
N ILE A 59 11.70 12.36 19.26
CA ILE A 59 10.57 12.53 18.34
C ILE A 59 10.08 13.99 18.30
N GLY A 60 10.08 14.70 19.42
CA GLY A 60 9.65 16.09 19.50
C GLY A 60 10.60 17.08 18.83
N LEU A 61 11.80 16.65 18.38
CA LEU A 61 12.76 17.45 17.61
C LEU A 61 12.82 17.05 16.13
N ASP A 62 12.11 15.98 15.74
CA ASP A 62 12.02 15.59 14.33
C ASP A 62 11.13 16.57 13.58
N GLN A 63 11.71 17.26 12.60
CA GLN A 63 11.01 18.29 11.83
C GLN A 63 9.78 17.74 11.12
N SER A 64 9.87 16.53 10.56
CA SER A 64 8.74 15.88 9.86
C SER A 64 7.62 15.49 10.82
N PHE A 65 7.96 15.09 12.06
CA PHE A 65 6.97 14.87 13.10
C PHE A 65 6.27 16.17 13.51
N ILE A 66 7.04 17.23 13.74
CA ILE A 66 6.52 18.56 14.14
C ILE A 66 5.56 19.11 13.07
N GLU A 67 5.93 19.00 11.80
CA GLU A 67 5.07 19.43 10.69
C GLU A 67 3.78 18.59 10.60
N THR A 68 3.90 17.27 10.75
CA THR A 68 2.74 16.37 10.75
C THR A 68 1.82 16.64 11.94
N GLU A 69 2.39 16.86 13.12
CA GLU A 69 1.65 17.16 14.35
C GLU A 69 0.84 18.46 14.19
N LYS A 70 1.42 19.52 13.63
CA LYS A 70 0.71 20.79 13.34
C LYS A 70 -0.51 20.59 12.44
N LEU A 71 -0.44 19.69 11.44
CA LEU A 71 -1.54 19.42 10.51
C LEU A 71 -2.74 18.76 11.18
N VAL A 72 -2.53 17.99 12.26
CA VAL A 72 -3.57 17.26 12.98
C VAL A 72 -3.82 17.80 14.39
N SER A 73 -3.09 18.83 14.81
CA SER A 73 -3.23 19.43 16.14
C SER A 73 -4.64 19.97 16.37
N GLY A 74 -5.18 19.75 17.57
CA GLY A 74 -6.53 20.15 17.94
C GLY A 74 -7.67 19.41 17.23
N LYS A 75 -7.37 18.37 16.43
CA LYS A 75 -8.35 17.59 15.68
C LYS A 75 -8.55 16.21 16.30
N GLY A 76 -9.81 15.73 16.24
CA GLY A 76 -10.20 14.37 16.61
C GLY A 76 -10.08 14.03 18.09
N LEU A 77 -10.75 12.94 18.48
CA LEU A 77 -10.69 12.35 19.82
C LEU A 77 -9.39 11.55 20.03
N VAL A 78 -8.93 10.86 18.99
CA VAL A 78 -7.72 10.07 18.98
C VAL A 78 -6.83 10.53 17.85
N ARG A 79 -5.53 10.64 18.10
CA ARG A 79 -4.52 10.90 17.08
C ARG A 79 -3.52 9.75 17.04
N VAL A 80 -3.19 9.30 15.83
CA VAL A 80 -2.23 8.23 15.58
C VAL A 80 -1.14 8.77 14.67
N PHE A 81 0.11 8.62 15.09
CA PHE A 81 1.28 9.00 14.30
C PHE A 81 2.01 7.75 13.83
N ILE A 82 2.33 7.71 12.53
CA ILE A 82 3.04 6.61 11.89
C ILE A 82 4.38 7.13 11.38
N ASN A 83 5.47 6.58 11.92
CA ASN A 83 6.82 6.82 11.40
C ASN A 83 7.14 5.79 10.33
N TYR A 84 7.03 6.17 9.06
CA TYR A 84 7.24 5.25 7.94
C TYR A 84 8.66 4.68 7.89
N ALA A 85 9.67 5.39 8.37
CA ALA A 85 11.03 4.86 8.42
C ALA A 85 11.19 3.65 9.38
N ARG A 86 10.23 3.44 10.30
CA ARG A 86 10.23 2.32 11.26
C ARG A 86 9.21 1.23 10.94
N ILE A 87 8.30 1.47 10.00
CA ILE A 87 7.27 0.51 9.62
C ILE A 87 7.84 -0.82 9.10
N PRO A 88 8.92 -0.89 8.30
CA PRO A 88 9.44 -2.19 7.84
C PRO A 88 9.84 -3.10 9.00
N GLN A 89 10.52 -2.57 10.01
CA GLN A 89 10.91 -3.36 11.20
C GLN A 89 9.70 -3.75 12.05
N PHE A 90 8.73 -2.84 12.22
CA PHE A 90 7.50 -3.13 12.94
C PHE A 90 6.68 -4.23 12.23
N MET A 91 6.50 -4.11 10.93
CA MET A 91 5.70 -5.08 10.16
C MET A 91 6.39 -6.43 10.03
N SER A 92 7.72 -6.52 10.07
CA SER A 92 8.44 -7.79 10.01
C SER A 92 8.08 -8.74 11.16
N ILE A 93 7.67 -8.21 12.31
CA ILE A 93 7.21 -9.01 13.47
C ILE A 93 5.93 -9.78 13.11
N TYR A 94 5.06 -9.20 12.30
CA TYR A 94 3.76 -9.79 11.94
C TYR A 94 3.77 -10.54 10.61
N LEU A 95 4.57 -10.09 9.65
CA LEU A 95 4.57 -10.64 8.29
C LEU A 95 5.59 -11.76 8.10
N GLY A 96 6.53 -11.92 9.03
CA GLY A 96 7.58 -12.95 8.95
C GLY A 96 8.57 -12.77 7.78
N ALA A 97 8.32 -11.83 6.88
CA ALA A 97 9.14 -11.53 5.71
C ALA A 97 9.08 -10.05 5.33
N ARG A 98 10.08 -9.60 4.59
CA ARG A 98 10.11 -8.26 4.00
C ARG A 98 9.01 -8.12 2.94
N ASN A 99 8.32 -6.99 2.95
CA ASN A 99 7.23 -6.71 2.02
C ASN A 99 7.58 -5.48 1.17
N GLU A 100 7.70 -5.66 -0.14
CA GLU A 100 8.11 -4.59 -1.08
C GLU A 100 7.17 -3.38 -1.06
N TYR A 101 5.87 -3.55 -0.77
CA TYR A 101 4.93 -2.42 -0.66
C TYR A 101 5.17 -1.61 0.61
N VAL A 102 5.52 -2.29 1.70
CA VAL A 102 5.91 -1.61 2.93
C VAL A 102 7.17 -0.79 2.70
N ASP A 103 8.15 -1.35 1.97
CA ASP A 103 9.37 -0.64 1.59
C ASP A 103 9.09 0.54 0.67
N LEU A 104 8.21 0.39 -0.34
CA LEU A 104 7.80 1.46 -1.25
C LEU A 104 7.29 2.69 -0.48
N PHE A 105 6.34 2.48 0.43
CA PHE A 105 5.80 3.56 1.24
C PHE A 105 6.80 4.12 2.24
N SER A 106 7.57 3.25 2.92
CA SER A 106 8.55 3.69 3.91
C SER A 106 9.71 4.47 3.29
N ASN A 107 10.06 4.18 2.04
CA ASN A 107 11.08 4.93 1.30
C ASN A 107 10.56 6.27 0.78
N SER A 108 9.25 6.41 0.57
CA SER A 108 8.65 7.60 -0.03
C SER A 108 8.04 8.57 0.99
N MET A 109 7.70 8.09 2.18
CA MET A 109 6.96 8.85 3.18
C MET A 109 7.79 9.07 4.45
N ASN A 110 7.56 10.21 5.13
CA ASN A 110 8.14 10.53 6.43
C ASN A 110 7.20 10.11 7.56
N PHE A 111 6.38 11.04 8.05
CA PHE A 111 5.37 10.80 9.06
C PHE A 111 3.97 10.92 8.48
N ALA A 112 3.05 10.09 8.98
CA ALA A 112 1.62 10.34 8.87
C ALA A 112 1.05 10.69 10.24
N GLY A 113 0.13 11.64 10.25
CA GLY A 113 -0.73 11.97 11.38
C GLY A 113 -2.18 11.71 11.00
N LEU A 114 -2.82 10.81 11.70
CA LEU A 114 -4.23 10.48 11.54
C LEU A 114 -5.02 10.95 12.75
N TYR A 115 -6.26 11.35 12.54
CA TYR A 115 -7.16 11.68 13.64
C TYR A 115 -8.51 11.02 13.42
N LEU A 116 -9.10 10.55 14.52
CA LEU A 116 -10.40 9.89 14.58
C LEU A 116 -11.45 10.86 15.09
N ASN A 117 -12.48 11.10 14.30
CA ASN A 117 -13.69 11.76 14.72
C ASN A 117 -14.79 10.71 14.90
N MET A 118 -15.58 10.85 15.95
CA MET A 118 -16.73 10.01 16.21
C MET A 118 -17.96 10.89 16.36
N ASP A 119 -18.97 10.61 15.56
CA ASP A 119 -20.33 11.16 15.65
C ASP A 119 -21.27 10.03 16.04
N LYS A 120 -22.55 10.37 16.34
CA LYS A 120 -23.54 9.37 16.79
C LYS A 120 -23.62 8.15 15.88
N ASP A 121 -23.55 8.37 14.56
CA ASP A 121 -23.78 7.34 13.54
C ASP A 121 -22.57 7.09 12.62
N ARG A 122 -21.45 7.78 12.88
CA ARG A 122 -20.30 7.74 11.97
C ARG A 122 -18.97 7.80 12.71
N MET A 123 -18.06 6.94 12.29
CA MET A 123 -16.65 7.01 12.62
C MET A 123 -15.88 7.46 11.39
N GLU A 124 -15.08 8.50 11.51
CA GLU A 124 -14.30 9.07 10.41
C GLU A 124 -12.84 9.18 10.81
N VAL A 125 -11.98 8.57 10.00
CA VAL A 125 -10.51 8.69 10.11
C VAL A 125 -10.00 9.58 8.98
N LYS A 126 -9.34 10.67 9.35
CA LYS A 126 -8.68 11.59 8.41
C LYS A 126 -7.24 11.81 8.82
N GLY A 127 -6.43 12.29 7.88
CA GLY A 127 -5.04 12.61 8.19
C GLY A 127 -4.24 13.12 7.02
N TYR A 128 -2.95 13.29 7.30
CA TYR A 128 -1.98 13.79 6.37
C TYR A 128 -0.72 12.92 6.44
N THR A 129 -0.11 12.70 5.29
CA THR A 129 1.18 12.04 5.18
C THR A 129 2.15 12.98 4.49
N LEU A 130 3.30 13.23 5.11
CA LEU A 130 4.37 14.01 4.49
C LEU A 130 5.20 13.09 3.60
N LYS A 131 5.39 13.50 2.35
CA LYS A 131 6.31 12.84 1.44
C LYS A 131 7.75 13.24 1.74
N LYS A 132 8.71 12.38 1.42
CA LYS A 132 10.13 12.72 1.38
C LYS A 132 10.46 13.54 0.12
N ASP A 133 11.64 14.19 0.11
CA ASP A 133 12.13 14.88 -1.09
C ASP A 133 12.43 13.87 -2.22
N ALA A 134 13.13 12.78 -1.90
CA ALA A 134 13.33 11.66 -2.80
C ALA A 134 12.20 10.65 -2.62
N VAL A 135 11.30 10.57 -3.59
CA VAL A 135 10.13 9.70 -3.60
C VAL A 135 10.34 8.58 -4.62
N ASP A 136 9.87 7.39 -4.31
CA ASP A 136 9.89 6.26 -5.24
C ASP A 136 9.30 6.64 -6.62
N PRO A 137 9.89 6.17 -7.73
CA PRO A 137 9.41 6.48 -9.08
C PRO A 137 7.92 6.21 -9.31
N TYR A 138 7.36 5.14 -8.74
CA TYR A 138 5.93 4.86 -8.86
C TYR A 138 5.06 5.90 -8.15
N ILE A 139 5.44 6.26 -6.95
CA ILE A 139 4.71 7.30 -6.19
C ILE A 139 4.85 8.65 -6.90
N THR A 140 6.03 8.96 -7.44
CA THR A 140 6.26 10.17 -8.24
C THR A 140 5.35 10.21 -9.46
N ALA A 141 5.27 9.12 -10.22
CA ALA A 141 4.40 9.01 -11.38
C ALA A 141 2.92 9.18 -11.01
N LEU A 142 2.46 8.57 -9.92
CA LEU A 142 1.09 8.74 -9.42
C LEU A 142 0.78 10.20 -9.03
N LEU A 143 1.71 10.86 -8.33
CA LEU A 143 1.53 12.25 -7.90
C LEU A 143 1.45 13.22 -9.09
N ASN A 144 2.19 12.93 -10.17
CA ASN A 144 2.25 13.77 -11.37
C ASN A 144 1.15 13.46 -12.39
N SER A 145 0.40 12.37 -12.20
CA SER A 145 -0.57 11.89 -13.20
C SER A 145 -1.96 12.50 -13.11
N GLY A 146 -2.14 13.51 -12.24
CA GLY A 146 -3.40 14.22 -12.10
C GLY A 146 -4.47 13.43 -11.33
N LYS A 147 -5.75 13.75 -11.58
CA LYS A 147 -6.89 13.17 -10.88
C LYS A 147 -7.99 12.76 -11.87
N HIS A 148 -8.64 11.64 -11.63
CA HIS A 148 -9.75 11.16 -12.44
C HIS A 148 -11.00 10.88 -11.58
N LYS A 149 -12.18 11.08 -12.18
CA LYS A 149 -13.45 10.74 -11.53
C LYS A 149 -13.63 9.22 -11.54
N MET A 150 -13.71 8.63 -10.37
CA MET A 150 -13.81 7.20 -10.17
C MET A 150 -15.26 6.73 -10.17
N LYS A 151 -15.56 5.66 -10.93
CA LYS A 151 -16.90 5.06 -11.09
C LYS A 151 -16.91 3.53 -11.09
N ALA A 152 -15.76 2.87 -10.90
CA ALA A 152 -15.71 1.42 -10.93
C ALA A 152 -16.62 0.75 -9.89
N HIS A 153 -16.92 1.44 -8.79
CA HIS A 153 -17.86 0.96 -7.76
C HIS A 153 -19.27 0.67 -8.31
N GLU A 154 -19.64 1.25 -9.46
CA GLU A 154 -20.95 1.05 -10.10
C GLU A 154 -21.11 -0.38 -10.67
N ILE A 155 -19.98 -1.11 -10.88
CA ILE A 155 -19.97 -2.45 -11.50
C ILE A 155 -19.43 -3.56 -10.57
N LEU A 156 -19.03 -3.22 -9.35
CA LEU A 156 -18.45 -4.18 -8.43
C LEU A 156 -19.50 -5.03 -7.74
N SER A 157 -19.16 -6.28 -7.47
CA SER A 157 -20.01 -7.23 -6.75
C SER A 157 -20.20 -6.80 -5.29
N GLY A 158 -21.39 -7.05 -4.73
CA GLY A 158 -21.65 -6.91 -3.31
C GLY A 158 -20.82 -7.85 -2.41
N ARG A 159 -20.15 -8.86 -2.99
CA ARG A 159 -19.19 -9.75 -2.30
C ARG A 159 -17.78 -9.15 -2.17
N THR A 160 -17.55 -7.92 -2.62
CA THR A 160 -16.26 -7.24 -2.54
C THR A 160 -15.91 -6.95 -1.08
N ALA A 161 -14.82 -7.54 -0.59
CA ALA A 161 -14.30 -7.32 0.75
C ALA A 161 -13.31 -6.15 0.79
N LEU A 162 -12.46 -6.02 -0.24
CA LEU A 162 -11.49 -4.93 -0.37
C LEU A 162 -11.57 -4.32 -1.77
N TYR A 163 -11.61 -3.02 -1.83
CA TYR A 163 -11.66 -2.25 -3.07
C TYR A 163 -10.63 -1.13 -3.06
N THR A 164 -9.72 -1.17 -4.02
CA THR A 164 -8.72 -0.12 -4.25
C THR A 164 -8.94 0.49 -5.62
N ASN A 165 -9.08 1.79 -5.69
CA ASN A 165 -9.24 2.51 -6.94
C ASN A 165 -8.12 3.52 -7.12
N ILE A 166 -7.55 3.56 -8.33
CA ILE A 166 -6.51 4.50 -8.72
C ILE A 166 -7.05 5.30 -9.90
N GLY A 167 -7.06 6.62 -9.76
CA GLY A 167 -7.54 7.54 -10.78
C GLY A 167 -6.48 8.56 -11.16
N PHE A 168 -6.18 8.68 -12.46
CA PHE A 168 -5.27 9.64 -13.04
C PHE A 168 -5.80 10.13 -14.41
N ASP A 169 -5.28 11.25 -14.91
CA ASP A 169 -5.81 11.88 -16.13
C ASP A 169 -5.71 10.96 -17.35
N SER A 170 -4.58 10.25 -17.50
CA SER A 170 -4.34 9.36 -18.63
C SER A 170 -3.33 8.26 -18.28
N PRO A 171 -3.61 6.98 -18.67
CA PRO A 171 -2.65 5.90 -18.56
C PRO A 171 -1.34 6.16 -19.30
N VAL A 172 -1.42 6.80 -20.46
CA VAL A 172 -0.24 7.18 -21.26
C VAL A 172 0.62 8.18 -20.52
N THR A 173 0.00 9.18 -19.87
CA THR A 173 0.72 10.16 -19.04
C THR A 173 1.37 9.47 -17.85
N PHE A 174 0.65 8.59 -17.16
CA PHE A 174 1.22 7.83 -16.04
C PHE A 174 2.45 7.03 -16.43
N VAL A 175 2.39 6.30 -17.56
CA VAL A 175 3.53 5.51 -18.05
C VAL A 175 4.71 6.41 -18.40
N LYS A 176 4.48 7.55 -19.05
CA LYS A 176 5.54 8.53 -19.36
C LYS A 176 6.20 9.09 -18.10
N GLU A 177 5.41 9.47 -17.11
CA GLU A 177 5.92 9.96 -15.81
C GLU A 177 6.72 8.87 -15.07
N LEU A 178 6.25 7.61 -15.14
CA LEU A 178 6.98 6.48 -14.56
C LEU A 178 8.32 6.24 -15.30
N GLU A 179 8.32 6.26 -16.62
CA GLU A 179 9.55 6.12 -17.43
C GLU A 179 10.54 7.25 -17.13
N ASN A 180 10.08 8.48 -17.03
CA ASN A 180 10.91 9.62 -16.65
C ASN A 180 11.51 9.45 -15.25
N ALA A 181 10.68 9.11 -14.27
CA ALA A 181 11.12 8.93 -12.89
C ALA A 181 12.11 7.75 -12.77
N LEU A 182 11.86 6.64 -13.44
CA LEU A 182 12.78 5.49 -13.47
C LEU A 182 14.11 5.85 -14.14
N SER A 183 14.08 6.58 -15.26
CA SER A 183 15.30 6.95 -16.00
C SER A 183 16.25 7.82 -15.16
N VAL A 184 15.70 8.61 -14.24
CA VAL A 184 16.46 9.51 -13.37
C VAL A 184 16.93 8.80 -12.09
N HIS A 185 16.07 7.98 -11.47
CA HIS A 185 16.31 7.46 -10.13
C HIS A 185 16.75 5.99 -10.09
N ASP A 186 16.41 5.19 -11.12
CA ASP A 186 16.77 3.77 -11.21
C ASP A 186 16.98 3.34 -12.66
N LYS A 187 18.14 3.67 -13.18
CA LYS A 187 18.54 3.37 -14.56
C LYS A 187 18.48 1.88 -14.88
N LEU A 188 18.84 1.00 -13.95
CA LEU A 188 18.82 -0.45 -14.16
C LEU A 188 17.38 -0.96 -14.31
N LEU A 189 16.47 -0.50 -13.47
CA LEU A 189 15.07 -0.86 -13.55
C LEU A 189 14.43 -0.29 -14.81
N TYR A 190 14.79 0.94 -15.20
CA TYR A 190 14.35 1.55 -16.47
C TYR A 190 14.75 0.71 -17.68
N ASP A 191 16.02 0.32 -17.77
CA ASP A 191 16.54 -0.45 -18.90
C ASP A 191 15.91 -1.86 -18.95
N SER A 192 15.68 -2.48 -17.80
CA SER A 192 14.96 -3.75 -17.67
C SER A 192 13.50 -3.63 -18.12
N TYR A 193 12.81 -2.58 -17.69
CA TYR A 193 11.43 -2.27 -18.09
C TYR A 193 11.34 -2.07 -19.60
N GLN A 194 12.19 -1.23 -20.19
CA GLN A 194 12.21 -0.96 -21.63
C GLN A 194 12.53 -2.23 -22.45
N SER A 195 13.47 -3.05 -21.98
CA SER A 195 13.79 -4.32 -22.62
C SER A 195 12.60 -5.28 -22.61
N SER A 196 11.92 -5.40 -21.48
CA SER A 196 10.74 -6.26 -21.32
C SER A 196 9.58 -5.78 -22.21
N ARG A 197 9.32 -4.46 -22.23
CA ARG A 197 8.33 -3.85 -23.10
C ARG A 197 8.59 -4.17 -24.57
N LYS A 198 9.81 -3.91 -25.07
CA LYS A 198 10.22 -4.20 -26.45
C LYS A 198 10.07 -5.68 -26.81
N LYS A 199 10.43 -6.59 -25.90
CA LYS A 199 10.27 -8.03 -26.11
C LYS A 199 8.81 -8.42 -26.31
N ILE A 200 7.91 -7.91 -25.47
CA ILE A 200 6.46 -8.17 -25.56
C ILE A 200 5.88 -7.60 -26.85
N GLU A 201 6.18 -6.33 -27.14
CA GLU A 201 5.70 -5.67 -28.35
C GLU A 201 6.18 -6.40 -29.62
N SER A 202 7.43 -6.84 -29.65
CA SER A 202 7.98 -7.62 -30.75
C SER A 202 7.38 -9.03 -30.85
N LEU A 203 7.26 -9.74 -29.72
CA LEU A 203 6.74 -11.12 -29.67
C LEU A 203 5.31 -11.18 -30.20
N PHE A 204 4.46 -10.28 -29.76
CA PHE A 204 3.04 -10.26 -30.18
C PHE A 204 2.78 -9.36 -31.38
N GLY A 205 3.70 -8.49 -31.76
CA GLY A 205 3.53 -7.51 -32.82
C GLY A 205 2.42 -6.52 -32.51
N ILE A 206 2.43 -6.01 -31.30
CA ILE A 206 1.51 -5.01 -30.76
C ILE A 206 2.32 -3.82 -30.25
N SER A 207 1.68 -2.67 -30.14
CA SER A 207 2.18 -1.52 -29.41
C SER A 207 1.41 -1.40 -28.10
N LEU A 208 2.10 -1.40 -26.96
CA LEU A 208 1.47 -1.25 -25.65
C LEU A 208 0.71 0.08 -25.57
N GLU A 209 1.29 1.16 -26.09
CA GLU A 209 0.67 2.49 -26.07
C GLU A 209 -0.57 2.54 -26.97
N GLU A 210 -0.45 2.12 -28.23
CA GLU A 210 -1.53 2.23 -29.22
C GLU A 210 -2.64 1.21 -28.99
N ASN A 211 -2.29 -0.04 -28.69
CA ASN A 211 -3.28 -1.13 -28.65
C ASN A 211 -3.84 -1.38 -27.26
N PHE A 212 -3.15 -0.94 -26.17
CA PHE A 212 -3.59 -1.17 -24.82
C PHE A 212 -3.91 0.12 -24.06
N LEU A 213 -2.97 1.07 -23.96
CA LEU A 213 -3.16 2.28 -23.16
C LEU A 213 -4.10 3.31 -23.81
N SER A 214 -4.18 3.36 -25.13
CA SER A 214 -4.90 4.41 -25.87
C SER A 214 -6.41 4.45 -25.57
N TRP A 215 -7.04 3.29 -25.42
CA TRP A 215 -8.48 3.18 -25.18
C TRP A 215 -8.86 3.23 -23.69
N MET A 216 -7.91 3.07 -22.79
CA MET A 216 -8.16 3.14 -21.36
C MET A 216 -8.48 4.57 -20.93
N SER A 217 -9.44 4.73 -20.04
CA SER A 217 -9.59 5.97 -19.27
C SER A 217 -8.57 5.98 -18.13
N GLY A 218 -8.57 7.01 -17.32
CA GLY A 218 -7.66 7.11 -16.18
C GLY A 218 -8.11 6.34 -14.94
N GLU A 219 -8.97 5.33 -15.03
CA GLU A 219 -9.48 4.60 -13.86
C GLU A 219 -9.09 3.13 -13.89
N PHE A 220 -8.46 2.69 -12.79
CA PHE A 220 -8.09 1.31 -12.51
C PHE A 220 -8.61 0.93 -11.13
N ALA A 221 -9.34 -0.16 -11.05
CA ALA A 221 -9.88 -0.67 -9.80
C ALA A 221 -9.44 -2.12 -9.58
N ILE A 222 -8.98 -2.39 -8.38
CA ILE A 222 -8.60 -3.72 -7.94
C ILE A 222 -9.52 -4.10 -6.80
N THR A 223 -10.17 -5.25 -6.91
CA THR A 223 -11.03 -5.76 -5.87
C THR A 223 -10.60 -7.14 -5.44
N GLN A 224 -10.79 -7.41 -4.18
CA GLN A 224 -10.69 -8.75 -3.60
C GLN A 224 -12.05 -9.10 -3.00
N SER A 225 -12.60 -10.22 -3.42
CA SER A 225 -13.83 -10.75 -2.84
C SER A 225 -13.53 -11.65 -1.65
N GLU A 226 -14.55 -11.97 -0.88
CA GLU A 226 -14.50 -13.12 0.01
C GLU A 226 -14.20 -14.39 -0.80
N PRO A 227 -13.56 -15.42 -0.21
CA PRO A 227 -13.29 -16.68 -0.89
C PRO A 227 -14.59 -17.28 -1.47
N GLY A 228 -14.52 -17.81 -2.69
CA GLY A 228 -15.64 -18.52 -3.31
C GLY A 228 -15.98 -19.81 -2.56
N LEU A 229 -17.18 -20.36 -2.78
CA LEU A 229 -17.66 -21.61 -2.14
C LEU A 229 -16.73 -22.82 -2.39
N LEU A 230 -15.90 -22.79 -3.43
CA LEU A 230 -15.02 -23.88 -3.85
C LEU A 230 -13.53 -23.57 -3.66
N GLY A 231 -13.18 -22.38 -3.14
CA GLY A 231 -11.80 -21.94 -2.99
C GLY A 231 -11.52 -21.25 -1.66
N HIS A 232 -10.29 -21.41 -1.16
CA HIS A 232 -9.82 -20.74 0.06
C HIS A 232 -9.12 -19.43 -0.22
N ASP A 233 -8.80 -19.15 -1.49
CA ASP A 233 -8.12 -17.92 -1.91
C ASP A 233 -9.12 -16.81 -2.26
N PRO A 234 -8.82 -15.55 -1.92
CA PRO A 234 -9.64 -14.43 -2.36
C PRO A 234 -9.62 -14.31 -3.89
N GLU A 235 -10.80 -14.09 -4.47
CA GLU A 235 -10.92 -13.82 -5.92
C GLU A 235 -10.54 -12.35 -6.17
N VAL A 236 -9.67 -12.14 -7.15
CA VAL A 236 -9.17 -10.79 -7.50
C VAL A 236 -9.70 -10.39 -8.87
N ILE A 237 -10.27 -9.18 -8.95
CA ILE A 237 -10.74 -8.59 -10.19
C ILE A 237 -10.00 -7.28 -10.44
N LEU A 238 -9.45 -7.13 -11.65
CA LEU A 238 -8.96 -5.86 -12.17
C LEU A 238 -10.02 -5.28 -13.11
N ALA A 239 -10.60 -4.15 -12.77
CA ALA A 239 -11.50 -3.41 -13.62
C ALA A 239 -10.78 -2.20 -14.23
N ILE A 240 -10.80 -2.08 -15.54
CA ILE A 240 -10.22 -0.98 -16.29
C ILE A 240 -11.33 -0.29 -17.06
N ARG A 241 -11.49 1.00 -16.85
CA ARG A 241 -12.50 1.77 -17.56
C ARG A 241 -12.02 2.16 -18.96
N ALA A 242 -12.86 1.92 -19.97
CA ALA A 242 -12.61 2.35 -21.34
C ALA A 242 -13.13 3.78 -21.58
N LYS A 243 -12.43 4.56 -22.40
CA LYS A 243 -12.93 5.83 -22.97
C LYS A 243 -14.08 5.57 -23.93
N SER A 244 -13.94 4.50 -24.74
CA SER A 244 -14.89 4.05 -25.74
C SER A 244 -14.92 2.52 -25.76
N ILE A 245 -16.09 1.93 -25.55
CA ILE A 245 -16.28 0.47 -25.63
C ILE A 245 -15.94 -0.05 -27.03
N LYS A 246 -16.29 0.70 -28.08
CA LYS A 246 -15.98 0.34 -29.47
C LYS A 246 -14.49 0.21 -29.70
N ASP A 247 -13.71 1.18 -29.24
CA ASP A 247 -12.26 1.19 -29.43
C ASP A 247 -11.59 0.13 -28.55
N ALA A 248 -12.06 -0.07 -27.33
CA ALA A 248 -11.59 -1.13 -26.46
C ALA A 248 -11.79 -2.51 -27.10
N ARG A 249 -12.99 -2.82 -27.59
CA ARG A 249 -13.29 -4.08 -28.29
C ARG A 249 -12.41 -4.28 -29.51
N LYS A 250 -12.30 -3.27 -30.39
CA LYS A 250 -11.46 -3.33 -31.58
C LYS A 250 -9.99 -3.65 -31.25
N ASN A 251 -9.46 -3.01 -30.23
CA ASN A 251 -8.07 -3.24 -29.81
C ASN A 251 -7.90 -4.61 -29.14
N MET A 252 -8.84 -5.04 -28.31
CA MET A 252 -8.80 -6.36 -27.67
C MET A 252 -8.89 -7.49 -28.71
N GLU A 253 -9.77 -7.38 -29.71
CA GLU A 253 -9.84 -8.32 -30.83
C GLU A 253 -8.54 -8.34 -31.66
N PHE A 254 -7.93 -7.19 -31.87
CA PHE A 254 -6.64 -7.10 -32.54
C PHE A 254 -5.55 -7.83 -31.76
N ILE A 255 -5.44 -7.56 -30.46
CA ILE A 255 -4.49 -8.22 -29.56
C ILE A 255 -4.73 -9.74 -29.53
N GLU A 256 -5.98 -10.17 -29.42
CA GLU A 256 -6.38 -11.57 -29.44
C GLU A 256 -5.91 -12.28 -30.71
N LYS A 257 -6.18 -11.69 -31.88
CA LYS A 257 -5.75 -12.22 -33.19
C LYS A 257 -4.22 -12.33 -33.27
N LYS A 258 -3.49 -11.37 -32.71
CA LYS A 258 -2.02 -11.40 -32.68
C LYS A 258 -1.49 -12.49 -31.76
N ILE A 259 -2.07 -12.64 -30.57
CA ILE A 259 -1.71 -13.69 -29.62
C ILE A 259 -1.96 -15.07 -30.24
N LYS A 260 -3.14 -15.31 -30.80
CA LYS A 260 -3.50 -16.57 -31.47
C LYS A 260 -2.53 -16.96 -32.62
N ARG A 261 -2.01 -15.97 -33.34
CA ARG A 261 -1.08 -16.22 -34.46
C ARG A 261 0.36 -16.44 -34.04
N ARG A 262 0.81 -15.87 -32.93
CA ARG A 262 2.22 -15.80 -32.55
C ARG A 262 2.55 -16.56 -31.26
N SER A 263 1.57 -17.13 -30.61
CA SER A 263 1.72 -17.82 -29.34
C SER A 263 0.90 -19.12 -29.33
N PRO A 264 1.38 -20.18 -28.65
CA PRO A 264 0.61 -21.40 -28.41
C PRO A 264 -0.53 -21.21 -27.41
N VAL A 265 -0.75 -20.00 -26.91
CA VAL A 265 -1.78 -19.68 -25.92
C VAL A 265 -3.16 -19.89 -26.52
N LYS A 266 -3.96 -20.73 -25.88
CA LYS A 266 -5.36 -20.98 -26.25
C LYS A 266 -6.26 -19.94 -25.59
N ILE A 267 -6.98 -19.20 -26.40
CA ILE A 267 -8.05 -18.32 -25.93
C ILE A 267 -9.36 -19.07 -26.11
N LYS A 268 -10.08 -19.28 -25.03
CA LYS A 268 -11.41 -19.89 -25.02
C LYS A 268 -12.44 -18.79 -24.77
N SER A 269 -13.58 -18.83 -25.46
CA SER A 269 -14.68 -17.89 -25.23
C SER A 269 -15.88 -18.64 -24.69
N VAL A 270 -16.59 -18.03 -23.74
CA VAL A 270 -17.86 -18.52 -23.20
C VAL A 270 -18.85 -17.37 -23.18
N ASN A 271 -20.06 -17.60 -23.64
CA ASN A 271 -21.14 -16.64 -23.52
C ASN A 271 -21.84 -16.83 -22.16
N TYR A 272 -21.91 -15.77 -21.39
CA TYR A 272 -22.67 -15.71 -20.14
C TYR A 272 -23.69 -14.59 -20.26
N LYS A 273 -24.96 -14.93 -20.31
CA LYS A 273 -26.04 -14.00 -20.64
C LYS A 273 -25.73 -13.32 -21.98
N ASP A 274 -25.69 -11.97 -22.02
CA ASP A 274 -25.42 -11.18 -23.22
C ASP A 274 -23.94 -10.78 -23.36
N PHE A 275 -23.04 -11.39 -22.56
CA PHE A 275 -21.62 -11.06 -22.54
C PHE A 275 -20.75 -12.23 -23.00
N GLU A 276 -19.85 -11.94 -23.93
CA GLU A 276 -18.77 -12.85 -24.29
C GLU A 276 -17.61 -12.70 -23.31
N ILE A 277 -17.24 -13.79 -22.65
CA ILE A 277 -16.12 -13.86 -21.71
C ILE A 277 -14.98 -14.62 -22.39
N ASN A 278 -13.86 -13.98 -22.59
CA ASN A 278 -12.65 -14.56 -23.15
C ASN A 278 -11.71 -15.02 -22.03
N TYR A 279 -11.33 -16.29 -22.04
CA TYR A 279 -10.39 -16.89 -21.11
C TYR A 279 -9.00 -16.99 -21.76
N VAL A 280 -8.01 -16.42 -21.12
CA VAL A 280 -6.62 -16.53 -21.52
C VAL A 280 -5.86 -17.24 -20.41
N GLU A 281 -5.38 -18.42 -20.70
CA GLU A 281 -4.53 -19.19 -19.78
C GLU A 281 -3.06 -18.86 -20.09
N MET A 282 -2.53 -17.83 -19.47
CA MET A 282 -1.12 -17.43 -19.62
C MET A 282 -0.56 -17.02 -18.27
N LYS A 283 0.34 -17.85 -17.75
CA LYS A 283 1.09 -17.53 -16.53
C LYS A 283 1.96 -16.30 -16.77
N GLY A 284 2.00 -15.38 -15.82
CA GLY A 284 2.82 -14.19 -15.92
C GLY A 284 2.25 -13.08 -16.81
N PHE A 285 1.01 -13.19 -17.31
CA PHE A 285 0.43 -12.21 -18.24
C PHE A 285 0.41 -10.80 -17.66
N PHE A 286 -0.12 -10.62 -16.45
CA PHE A 286 -0.20 -9.31 -15.82
C PHE A 286 1.18 -8.76 -15.43
N ARG A 287 2.08 -9.63 -14.98
CA ARG A 287 3.45 -9.27 -14.68
C ARG A 287 4.20 -8.74 -15.92
N LEU A 288 3.95 -9.33 -17.09
CA LEU A 288 4.51 -8.87 -18.35
C LEU A 288 4.09 -7.44 -18.70
N PHE A 289 2.83 -7.07 -18.43
CA PHE A 289 2.27 -5.75 -18.80
C PHE A 289 2.46 -4.68 -17.73
N PHE A 290 2.41 -5.06 -16.46
CA PHE A 290 2.33 -4.11 -15.35
C PHE A 290 3.48 -4.26 -14.34
N GLY A 291 4.43 -5.16 -14.63
CA GLY A 291 5.58 -5.40 -13.75
C GLY A 291 5.20 -5.97 -12.39
N LYS A 292 6.09 -5.83 -11.43
CA LYS A 292 5.96 -6.41 -10.08
C LYS A 292 4.73 -5.95 -9.29
N LEU A 293 4.14 -4.80 -9.64
CA LEU A 293 2.95 -4.29 -8.97
C LEU A 293 1.78 -5.28 -9.01
N PHE A 294 1.77 -6.16 -10.01
CA PHE A 294 0.72 -7.14 -10.27
C PHE A 294 1.12 -8.58 -9.96
N ASP A 295 2.27 -8.82 -9.33
CA ASP A 295 2.67 -10.17 -8.90
C ASP A 295 1.63 -10.83 -7.98
N LYS A 296 0.86 -10.03 -7.23
CA LYS A 296 -0.25 -10.51 -6.39
C LYS A 296 -1.46 -11.03 -7.17
N PHE A 297 -1.58 -10.71 -8.47
CA PHE A 297 -2.66 -11.21 -9.32
C PHE A 297 -2.32 -12.55 -9.99
N GLU A 298 -1.09 -12.97 -9.87
CA GLU A 298 -0.68 -14.29 -10.37
C GLU A 298 -0.84 -15.30 -9.23
N LYS A 299 -1.74 -16.25 -9.44
CA LYS A 299 -1.77 -17.44 -8.60
C LYS A 299 -0.44 -18.18 -8.77
N PRO A 300 0.17 -18.67 -7.67
CA PRO A 300 1.39 -19.47 -7.72
C PRO A 300 1.23 -20.73 -8.56
#